data_ed2fa590683bbc2a5dc916564087f16f
#
_entry.id   ed2fa590683bbc2a5dc916564087f16f
#
_cell.length_a   1.000
_cell.length_b   1.000
_cell.length_c   1.000
_cell.angle_alpha   90.00
_cell.angle_beta   90.00
_cell.angle_gamma   90.00
#
_symmetry.space_group_name_H-M   'P 1'
#
loop_
_entity.id
_entity.type
_entity.pdbx_description
1 polymer ?
#
loop_
_entity_poly.entity_id
_entity_poly.type
_entity_poly.pdbx_seq_one_letter_code
_entity_poly.pdbx_strand_id
1 'polypeptide(L)'
;MRSQLLRHGVRTAAVAALAFATTVGGASGATAQRHGTSPIDVTVNASGIKAPHHHEGGRVAFRVSTDAKDGRQLQVVRPHKGVPIRRVLRDLADAVSHTPSRAAAGMRAFEADAEAVGGAFVTRKVHEEFTTSIPDGTVYLIDFTAFLERPTKPVVKSLKLYGSHDGHHKELTRSPHSTVTFRDTDAGPRFRTEGLVTSHKPILIRNASSEVHEAQIQRVAAGTTDRDLRKYFDAMAQGKKAKSPFTGQPVGFGGISPGHKALLRIHGLKPGTYALTCYVPDEHSGLPHVFMGMYKIVHLR
;
A
#
# COMPACT_ATOMS: atom_id res chain seq x y z
N MET A 1 -65.09 -13.02 17.34
CA MET A 1 -65.98 -12.15 18.13
C MET A 1 -65.46 -10.73 17.86
N ARG A 2 -66.12 -9.97 17.02
CA ARG A 2 -67.00 -8.81 17.29
C ARG A 2 -66.24 -7.72 18.04
N SER A 3 -66.17 -6.42 17.66
CA SER A 3 -67.04 -5.50 16.95
C SER A 3 -66.26 -4.20 16.80
N GLN A 4 -66.14 -3.57 15.61
CA GLN A 4 -67.01 -2.49 15.11
C GLN A 4 -66.95 -1.17 15.87
N LEU A 5 -66.56 -0.12 15.11
CA LEU A 5 -67.17 1.14 14.70
C LEU A 5 -67.02 2.31 15.71
N LEU A 6 -66.60 3.48 15.25
CA LEU A 6 -67.49 4.54 14.75
C LEU A 6 -66.70 5.76 14.24
N ARG A 7 -67.22 6.27 13.14
CA ARG A 7 -66.92 7.51 12.41
C ARG A 7 -67.39 8.77 13.16
N HIS A 8 -66.79 9.91 12.85
CA HIS A 8 -67.36 11.29 12.62
C HIS A 8 -66.16 12.20 12.39
N GLY A 9 -65.88 12.91 11.38
CA GLY A 9 -66.68 13.66 10.43
C GLY A 9 -67.00 15.10 10.89
N VAL A 10 -66.13 16.11 10.61
CA VAL A 10 -66.61 17.49 10.44
C VAL A 10 -65.67 18.29 9.53
N ARG A 11 -66.26 19.13 8.76
CA ARG A 11 -65.85 19.84 7.57
C ARG A 11 -65.21 21.22 7.84
N THR A 12 -64.35 21.61 6.89
CA THR A 12 -64.15 22.92 6.24
C THR A 12 -63.90 24.18 7.05
N ALA A 13 -62.80 24.85 6.74
CA ALA A 13 -62.79 26.26 6.36
C ALA A 13 -61.53 26.59 5.56
N ALA A 14 -61.70 27.04 4.32
CA ALA A 14 -60.66 27.59 3.47
C ALA A 14 -60.41 29.06 3.87
N VAL A 15 -59.15 29.41 4.12
CA VAL A 15 -58.69 30.80 4.18
C VAL A 15 -57.57 30.95 3.15
N ALA A 16 -57.86 31.73 2.11
CA ALA A 16 -56.89 32.17 1.15
C ALA A 16 -56.01 33.26 1.76
N ALA A 17 -54.73 33.06 1.85
CA ALA A 17 -53.74 34.07 2.17
C ALA A 17 -52.82 34.28 0.97
N LEU A 18 -52.83 35.48 0.42
CA LEU A 18 -51.92 35.96 -0.61
C LEU A 18 -50.48 35.89 -0.03
N ALA A 19 -49.62 35.14 -0.66
CA ALA A 19 -48.19 35.16 -0.36
C ALA A 19 -47.49 36.11 -1.33
N PHE A 20 -46.89 37.16 -0.79
CA PHE A 20 -45.90 37.99 -1.47
C PHE A 20 -44.66 37.12 -1.78
N ALA A 21 -44.35 37.00 -3.05
CA ALA A 21 -43.09 36.36 -3.49
C ALA A 21 -41.93 37.36 -3.32
N THR A 22 -41.19 37.24 -2.22
CA THR A 22 -39.86 37.83 -2.12
C THR A 22 -38.90 36.87 -2.76
N THR A 23 -38.41 37.21 -3.94
CA THR A 23 -37.26 36.54 -4.58
C THR A 23 -36.01 36.84 -3.76
N VAL A 24 -35.70 35.99 -2.80
CA VAL A 24 -34.36 35.92 -2.20
C VAL A 24 -33.49 35.22 -3.22
N GLY A 25 -32.60 35.97 -3.88
CA GLY A 25 -31.55 35.45 -4.72
C GLY A 25 -30.66 34.52 -3.91
N GLY A 26 -30.93 33.22 -4.01
CA GLY A 26 -30.08 32.19 -3.48
C GLY A 26 -28.76 32.21 -4.25
N ALA A 27 -27.71 32.78 -3.65
CA ALA A 27 -26.36 32.52 -4.09
C ALA A 27 -26.14 30.98 -3.97
N SER A 28 -26.21 30.30 -5.10
CA SER A 28 -25.79 28.92 -5.22
C SER A 28 -24.29 28.88 -4.87
N GLY A 29 -24.01 28.69 -3.60
CA GLY A 29 -22.65 28.32 -3.15
C GLY A 29 -22.28 27.06 -3.87
N ALA A 30 -21.56 27.20 -4.97
CA ALA A 30 -20.83 26.08 -5.57
C ALA A 30 -19.90 25.54 -4.49
N THR A 31 -20.37 24.54 -3.77
CA THR A 31 -19.48 23.71 -2.96
C THR A 31 -18.46 23.18 -3.95
N ALA A 32 -17.25 23.73 -3.89
CA ALA A 32 -16.11 23.20 -4.63
C ALA A 32 -15.98 21.73 -4.22
N GLN A 33 -16.55 20.86 -5.03
CA GLN A 33 -16.41 19.44 -4.93
C GLN A 33 -14.91 19.20 -4.95
N ARG A 34 -14.36 18.77 -3.81
CA ARG A 34 -12.98 18.33 -3.75
C ARG A 34 -12.91 17.11 -4.69
N HIS A 35 -12.43 17.34 -5.91
CA HIS A 35 -12.09 16.27 -6.84
C HIS A 35 -10.90 15.48 -6.29
N GLY A 36 -11.13 14.72 -5.23
CA GLY A 36 -10.28 13.62 -4.85
C GLY A 36 -10.88 12.40 -5.53
N THR A 37 -10.15 11.79 -6.44
CA THR A 37 -10.55 10.50 -7.02
C THR A 37 -10.86 9.52 -5.89
N SER A 38 -12.00 8.82 -6.00
CA SER A 38 -12.38 7.80 -5.01
C SER A 38 -11.29 6.73 -4.94
N PRO A 39 -10.95 6.22 -3.75
CA PRO A 39 -9.97 5.13 -3.66
C PRO A 39 -10.41 3.90 -4.46
N ILE A 40 -9.46 3.23 -5.06
CA ILE A 40 -9.63 1.92 -5.69
C ILE A 40 -9.69 0.87 -4.59
N ASP A 41 -10.85 0.25 -4.38
CA ASP A 41 -10.99 -0.87 -3.47
C ASP A 41 -10.39 -2.14 -4.08
N VAL A 42 -9.41 -2.72 -3.39
CA VAL A 42 -8.71 -3.95 -3.78
C VAL A 42 -8.86 -4.96 -2.66
N THR A 43 -9.43 -6.12 -2.98
CA THR A 43 -9.46 -7.27 -2.06
C THR A 43 -8.59 -8.37 -2.63
N VAL A 44 -7.64 -8.86 -1.82
CA VAL A 44 -6.70 -9.94 -2.18
C VAL A 44 -6.99 -11.15 -1.30
N ASN A 45 -7.53 -12.21 -1.89
CA ASN A 45 -7.95 -13.41 -1.17
C ASN A 45 -7.40 -14.67 -1.83
N ALA A 46 -7.59 -15.82 -1.19
CA ALA A 46 -7.23 -17.11 -1.78
C ALA A 46 -7.92 -17.38 -3.14
N SER A 47 -9.09 -16.76 -3.39
CA SER A 47 -9.83 -16.84 -4.65
C SER A 47 -9.32 -15.89 -5.74
N GLY A 48 -8.38 -15.00 -5.42
CA GLY A 48 -7.80 -14.05 -6.36
C GLY A 48 -7.91 -12.58 -5.93
N ILE A 49 -7.75 -11.69 -6.90
CA ILE A 49 -7.79 -10.25 -6.71
C ILE A 49 -9.10 -9.67 -7.24
N LYS A 50 -9.87 -9.02 -6.37
CA LYS A 50 -11.04 -8.22 -6.75
C LYS A 50 -10.65 -6.74 -6.78
N ALA A 51 -10.81 -6.11 -7.94
CA ALA A 51 -10.59 -4.68 -8.17
C ALA A 51 -11.32 -4.25 -9.44
N PRO A 52 -11.56 -2.97 -9.71
CA PRO A 52 -12.10 -2.49 -10.98
C PRO A 52 -11.15 -2.79 -12.15
N HIS A 53 -11.65 -2.69 -13.38
CA HIS A 53 -10.84 -2.87 -14.58
C HIS A 53 -10.16 -1.57 -15.05
N HIS A 54 -10.71 -0.42 -14.65
CA HIS A 54 -10.22 0.90 -15.04
C HIS A 54 -10.51 1.94 -13.95
N HIS A 55 -9.70 2.99 -13.93
CA HIS A 55 -9.82 4.12 -13.02
C HIS A 55 -9.10 5.35 -13.61
N GLU A 56 -9.30 6.52 -13.00
CA GLU A 56 -8.51 7.71 -13.33
C GLU A 56 -7.06 7.55 -12.89
N GLY A 57 -6.12 7.99 -13.75
CA GLY A 57 -4.70 8.06 -13.47
C GLY A 57 -4.31 9.34 -12.71
N GLY A 58 -3.03 9.59 -12.60
CA GLY A 58 -2.49 10.70 -11.83
C GLY A 58 -2.30 10.32 -10.37
N ARG A 59 -2.96 11.01 -9.43
CA ARG A 59 -2.89 10.67 -8.01
C ARG A 59 -3.89 9.55 -7.68
N VAL A 60 -3.40 8.34 -7.57
CA VAL A 60 -4.20 7.13 -7.37
C VAL A 60 -4.11 6.66 -5.92
N ALA A 61 -5.25 6.43 -5.28
CA ALA A 61 -5.35 5.83 -3.96
C ALA A 61 -5.86 4.38 -4.07
N PHE A 62 -5.20 3.44 -3.42
CA PHE A 62 -5.61 2.04 -3.30
C PHE A 62 -5.99 1.76 -1.86
N ARG A 63 -7.18 1.20 -1.64
CA ARG A 63 -7.60 0.68 -0.34
C ARG A 63 -7.56 -0.84 -0.41
N VAL A 64 -6.64 -1.45 0.34
CA VAL A 64 -6.33 -2.87 0.25
C VAL A 64 -6.80 -3.60 1.49
N SER A 65 -7.48 -4.73 1.30
CA SER A 65 -7.99 -5.59 2.36
C SER A 65 -7.88 -7.06 2.01
N THR A 66 -8.01 -7.93 3.02
CA THR A 66 -8.07 -9.39 2.87
C THR A 66 -8.92 -10.03 3.96
N ASP A 67 -9.54 -11.16 3.64
CA ASP A 67 -10.17 -12.08 4.59
C ASP A 67 -9.28 -13.31 4.90
N ALA A 68 -8.13 -13.43 4.27
CA ALA A 68 -7.19 -14.53 4.48
C ALA A 68 -6.64 -14.53 5.91
N LYS A 69 -6.55 -15.72 6.54
CA LYS A 69 -6.07 -15.87 7.91
C LYS A 69 -4.61 -15.44 8.07
N ASP A 70 -3.79 -15.77 7.06
CA ASP A 70 -2.35 -15.58 7.08
C ASP A 70 -1.92 -14.24 6.46
N GLY A 71 -2.91 -13.36 6.22
CA GLY A 71 -2.67 -12.09 5.53
C GLY A 71 -2.42 -12.25 4.04
N ARG A 72 -2.17 -11.12 3.35
CA ARG A 72 -1.80 -11.07 1.94
C ARG A 72 -0.87 -9.89 1.68
N GLN A 73 -0.05 -10.06 0.68
CA GLN A 73 0.75 -8.98 0.11
C GLN A 73 0.27 -8.67 -1.30
N LEU A 74 -0.13 -7.44 -1.52
CA LEU A 74 -0.38 -6.89 -2.85
C LEU A 74 0.89 -6.19 -3.32
N GLN A 75 1.31 -6.44 -4.56
CA GLN A 75 2.29 -5.62 -5.27
C GLN A 75 1.64 -5.01 -6.51
N VAL A 76 1.87 -3.71 -6.74
CA VAL A 76 1.43 -3.02 -7.95
C VAL A 76 2.66 -2.72 -8.80
N VAL A 77 2.62 -3.15 -10.06
CA VAL A 77 3.72 -2.93 -11.00
C VAL A 77 3.20 -2.26 -12.27
N ARG A 78 4.05 -1.43 -12.87
CA ARG A 78 3.82 -0.76 -14.14
C ARG A 78 4.92 -1.13 -15.12
N PRO A 79 4.65 -2.00 -16.12
CA PRO A 79 5.63 -2.29 -17.17
C PRO A 79 6.03 -1.02 -17.94
N HIS A 80 7.26 -0.93 -18.36
CA HIS A 80 7.72 0.10 -19.27
C HIS A 80 7.05 -0.04 -20.63
N LYS A 81 7.04 1.04 -21.41
CA LYS A 81 6.37 1.06 -22.73
C LYS A 81 6.89 -0.06 -23.63
N GLY A 82 5.97 -0.89 -24.11
CA GLY A 82 6.29 -2.01 -25.00
C GLY A 82 6.69 -3.31 -24.28
N VAL A 83 6.87 -3.29 -22.98
CA VAL A 83 7.20 -4.49 -22.20
C VAL A 83 5.93 -5.25 -21.83
N PRO A 84 5.77 -6.52 -22.25
CA PRO A 84 4.61 -7.31 -21.88
C PRO A 84 4.72 -7.82 -20.44
N ILE A 85 3.59 -7.85 -19.71
CA ILE A 85 3.55 -8.29 -18.30
C ILE A 85 4.16 -9.67 -18.08
N ARG A 86 4.03 -10.60 -19.02
CA ARG A 86 4.64 -11.94 -18.91
C ARG A 86 6.18 -11.90 -18.77
N ARG A 87 6.83 -10.87 -19.32
CA ARG A 87 8.28 -10.66 -19.17
C ARG A 87 8.59 -10.17 -17.76
N VAL A 88 7.88 -9.15 -17.29
CA VAL A 88 8.01 -8.65 -15.91
C VAL A 88 7.77 -9.74 -14.87
N LEU A 89 6.79 -10.62 -15.10
CA LEU A 89 6.53 -11.75 -14.18
C LEU A 89 7.65 -12.80 -14.17
N ARG A 90 8.36 -13.00 -15.29
CA ARG A 90 9.56 -13.86 -15.32
C ARG A 90 10.71 -13.23 -14.54
N ASP A 91 10.92 -11.92 -14.74
CA ASP A 91 11.98 -11.16 -14.06
C ASP A 91 11.74 -11.20 -12.54
N LEU A 92 10.49 -11.00 -12.09
CA LEU A 92 10.10 -11.16 -10.69
C LEU A 92 10.28 -12.60 -10.20
N ALA A 93 9.99 -13.61 -11.02
CA ALA A 93 10.20 -15.01 -10.64
C ALA A 93 11.68 -15.34 -10.47
N ASP A 94 12.55 -14.72 -11.24
CA ASP A 94 14.00 -14.80 -11.07
C ASP A 94 14.43 -14.01 -9.83
N ALA A 95 13.88 -12.82 -9.59
CA ALA A 95 14.17 -11.99 -8.42
C ALA A 95 13.84 -12.67 -7.09
N VAL A 96 12.78 -13.47 -7.02
CA VAL A 96 12.43 -14.23 -5.81
C VAL A 96 13.13 -15.60 -5.70
N SER A 97 14.12 -15.87 -6.56
CA SER A 97 14.90 -17.10 -6.52
C SER A 97 15.75 -17.21 -5.24
N HIS A 98 15.87 -18.41 -4.71
CA HIS A 98 16.80 -18.70 -3.61
C HIS A 98 18.27 -18.73 -4.04
N THR A 99 18.57 -18.64 -5.35
CA THR A 99 19.91 -18.54 -5.88
C THR A 99 20.30 -17.06 -5.99
N PRO A 100 21.27 -16.56 -5.21
CA PRO A 100 21.57 -15.13 -5.15
C PRO A 100 21.90 -14.51 -6.52
N SER A 101 22.73 -15.15 -7.34
CA SER A 101 23.06 -14.63 -8.67
C SER A 101 21.84 -14.50 -9.60
N ARG A 102 20.87 -15.42 -9.48
CA ARG A 102 19.63 -15.39 -10.23
C ARG A 102 18.70 -14.29 -9.69
N ALA A 103 18.63 -14.13 -8.36
CA ALA A 103 17.85 -13.07 -7.73
C ALA A 103 18.36 -11.69 -8.15
N ALA A 104 19.69 -11.47 -8.10
CA ALA A 104 20.31 -10.23 -8.58
C ALA A 104 20.01 -9.94 -10.05
N ALA A 105 20.15 -10.94 -10.92
CA ALA A 105 19.84 -10.80 -12.34
C ALA A 105 18.35 -10.48 -12.57
N GLY A 106 17.46 -11.13 -11.82
CA GLY A 106 16.02 -10.88 -11.86
C GLY A 106 15.63 -9.47 -11.42
N MET A 107 16.27 -8.94 -10.36
CA MET A 107 16.03 -7.57 -9.90
C MET A 107 16.45 -6.55 -10.95
N ARG A 108 17.65 -6.65 -11.51
CA ARG A 108 18.11 -5.77 -12.61
C ARG A 108 17.19 -5.85 -13.83
N ALA A 109 16.74 -7.05 -14.20
CA ALA A 109 15.82 -7.22 -15.33
C ALA A 109 14.46 -6.58 -15.02
N PHE A 110 13.93 -6.76 -13.80
CA PHE A 110 12.69 -6.13 -13.37
C PHE A 110 12.79 -4.60 -13.43
N GLU A 111 13.85 -4.00 -12.91
CA GLU A 111 14.04 -2.53 -12.91
C GLU A 111 14.22 -1.97 -14.33
N ALA A 112 14.80 -2.74 -15.24
CA ALA A 112 14.90 -2.37 -16.66
C ALA A 112 13.56 -2.46 -17.40
N ASP A 113 12.63 -3.33 -16.95
CA ASP A 113 11.40 -3.66 -17.65
C ASP A 113 10.13 -3.04 -17.01
N ALA A 114 10.19 -2.63 -15.74
CA ALA A 114 9.02 -2.14 -15.01
C ALA A 114 9.37 -1.25 -13.82
N GLU A 115 8.35 -0.59 -13.30
CA GLU A 115 8.37 0.13 -12.03
C GLU A 115 7.51 -0.59 -10.99
N ALA A 116 8.01 -0.73 -9.78
CA ALA A 116 7.21 -0.98 -8.61
C ALA A 116 6.60 0.34 -8.14
N VAL A 117 5.27 0.43 -8.14
CA VAL A 117 4.57 1.70 -7.81
C VAL A 117 3.93 1.67 -6.44
N GLY A 118 4.21 0.65 -5.64
CA GLY A 118 3.74 0.45 -4.29
C GLY A 118 2.98 -0.86 -4.12
N GLY A 119 2.51 -1.07 -2.92
CA GLY A 119 1.77 -2.26 -2.53
C GLY A 119 1.38 -2.20 -1.07
N ALA A 120 0.80 -3.27 -0.54
CA ALA A 120 0.36 -3.33 0.84
C ALA A 120 0.50 -4.74 1.42
N PHE A 121 0.89 -4.82 2.69
CA PHE A 121 0.79 -6.05 3.49
C PHE A 121 -0.43 -5.92 4.38
N VAL A 122 -1.44 -6.73 4.16
CA VAL A 122 -2.71 -6.64 4.86
C VAL A 122 -3.05 -7.93 5.60
N THR A 123 -3.78 -7.79 6.70
CA THR A 123 -4.30 -8.91 7.48
C THR A 123 -5.80 -8.73 7.67
N ARG A 124 -6.50 -9.72 8.22
CA ARG A 124 -7.92 -9.59 8.56
C ARG A 124 -8.24 -8.41 9.49
N LYS A 125 -7.27 -7.98 10.30
CA LYS A 125 -7.44 -6.93 11.32
C LYS A 125 -6.83 -5.60 10.90
N VAL A 126 -5.94 -5.62 9.92
CA VAL A 126 -5.20 -4.45 9.44
C VAL A 126 -5.40 -4.35 7.94
N HIS A 127 -6.03 -3.29 7.51
CA HIS A 127 -6.16 -2.91 6.11
C HIS A 127 -5.40 -1.61 5.85
N GLU A 128 -5.05 -1.37 4.61
CA GLU A 128 -4.19 -0.26 4.26
C GLU A 128 -4.74 0.56 3.11
N GLU A 129 -4.47 1.85 3.17
CA GLU A 129 -4.69 2.75 2.06
C GLU A 129 -3.35 3.39 1.70
N PHE A 130 -2.94 3.27 0.45
CA PHE A 130 -1.79 4.02 -0.03
C PHE A 130 -2.14 4.84 -1.26
N THR A 131 -1.55 6.03 -1.33
CA THR A 131 -1.73 6.95 -2.45
C THR A 131 -0.38 7.19 -3.10
N THR A 132 -0.31 7.00 -4.40
CA THR A 132 0.89 7.21 -5.20
C THR A 132 0.55 7.92 -6.50
N SER A 133 1.54 8.43 -7.22
CA SER A 133 1.35 9.07 -8.53
C SER A 133 1.62 8.05 -9.63
N ILE A 134 0.62 7.77 -10.46
CA ILE A 134 0.73 6.83 -11.57
C ILE A 134 0.13 7.49 -12.82
N PRO A 135 0.92 7.76 -13.86
CA PRO A 135 0.40 8.31 -15.10
C PRO A 135 -0.49 7.30 -15.84
N ASP A 136 -1.11 7.74 -16.92
CA ASP A 136 -1.94 6.90 -17.78
C ASP A 136 -1.21 5.64 -18.24
N GLY A 137 -1.97 4.57 -18.41
CA GLY A 137 -1.45 3.29 -18.85
C GLY A 137 -2.07 2.12 -18.10
N THR A 138 -1.46 0.97 -18.24
CA THR A 138 -1.90 -0.24 -17.54
C THR A 138 -0.93 -0.56 -16.42
N VAL A 139 -1.47 -0.75 -15.21
CA VAL A 139 -0.75 -1.33 -14.07
C VAL A 139 -1.30 -2.74 -13.80
N TYR A 140 -0.50 -3.54 -13.12
CA TYR A 140 -0.86 -4.89 -12.77
C TYR A 140 -0.80 -5.07 -11.25
N LEU A 141 -1.89 -5.57 -10.70
CA LEU A 141 -2.05 -5.97 -9.33
C LEU A 141 -1.64 -7.43 -9.20
N ILE A 142 -0.67 -7.74 -8.37
CA ILE A 142 -0.13 -9.09 -8.19
C ILE A 142 -0.40 -9.52 -6.75
N ASP A 143 -1.06 -10.66 -6.52
CA ASP A 143 -1.04 -11.33 -5.22
C ASP A 143 0.37 -11.88 -4.98
N PHE A 144 1.19 -11.08 -4.30
CA PHE A 144 2.60 -11.41 -4.13
C PHE A 144 2.80 -12.55 -3.12
N THR A 145 1.87 -12.76 -2.20
CA THR A 145 1.87 -13.95 -1.33
C THR A 145 1.75 -15.23 -2.15
N ALA A 146 0.75 -15.30 -3.04
CA ALA A 146 0.59 -16.44 -3.93
C ALA A 146 1.74 -16.55 -4.95
N PHE A 147 2.31 -15.42 -5.36
CA PHE A 147 3.46 -15.37 -6.25
C PHE A 147 4.71 -16.00 -5.63
N LEU A 148 5.02 -15.68 -4.38
CA LEU A 148 6.15 -16.27 -3.65
C LEU A 148 6.01 -17.79 -3.49
N GLU A 149 4.79 -18.29 -3.31
CA GLU A 149 4.53 -19.74 -3.22
C GLU A 149 4.66 -20.44 -4.57
N ARG A 150 4.20 -19.80 -5.65
CA ARG A 150 4.13 -20.39 -7.00
C ARG A 150 4.40 -19.34 -8.09
N PRO A 151 5.66 -18.92 -8.29
CA PRO A 151 6.01 -17.87 -9.26
C PRO A 151 5.62 -18.20 -10.72
N THR A 152 5.50 -19.50 -11.05
CA THR A 152 5.10 -19.96 -12.39
C THR A 152 3.59 -19.91 -12.64
N LYS A 153 2.79 -19.67 -11.61
CA LYS A 153 1.31 -19.55 -11.69
C LYS A 153 0.82 -18.29 -10.98
N PRO A 154 1.23 -17.10 -11.44
CA PRO A 154 0.94 -15.84 -10.77
C PRO A 154 -0.56 -15.51 -10.81
N VAL A 155 -1.06 -14.96 -9.71
CA VAL A 155 -2.40 -14.37 -9.64
C VAL A 155 -2.28 -12.87 -9.90
N VAL A 156 -2.78 -12.44 -11.06
CA VAL A 156 -2.59 -11.07 -11.57
C VAL A 156 -3.90 -10.49 -12.08
N LYS A 157 -4.13 -9.21 -11.80
CA LYS A 157 -5.24 -8.44 -12.37
C LYS A 157 -4.73 -7.15 -13.00
N SER A 158 -5.13 -6.89 -14.23
CA SER A 158 -4.85 -5.62 -14.92
C SER A 158 -5.82 -4.54 -14.47
N LEU A 159 -5.31 -3.32 -14.36
CA LEU A 159 -6.06 -2.09 -14.11
C LEU A 159 -5.59 -1.03 -15.10
N LYS A 160 -6.50 -0.53 -15.93
CA LYS A 160 -6.22 0.54 -16.88
C LYS A 160 -6.47 1.89 -16.23
N LEU A 161 -5.48 2.77 -16.28
CA LEU A 161 -5.55 4.14 -15.82
C LEU A 161 -5.65 5.09 -17.02
N TYR A 162 -6.48 6.12 -16.93
CA TYR A 162 -6.73 7.10 -18.00
C TYR A 162 -7.02 8.48 -17.43
N GLY A 163 -6.87 9.53 -18.25
CA GLY A 163 -7.29 10.90 -17.90
C GLY A 163 -6.41 11.57 -16.85
N SER A 164 -5.15 11.16 -16.71
CA SER A 164 -4.20 11.93 -15.91
C SER A 164 -3.98 13.28 -16.60
N HIS A 165 -4.67 14.31 -16.11
CA HIS A 165 -4.41 15.67 -16.57
C HIS A 165 -3.05 16.10 -16.04
N ASP A 166 -2.08 16.31 -16.96
CA ASP A 166 -0.78 16.91 -16.71
C ASP A 166 -0.97 18.33 -16.15
N GLY A 167 -0.98 18.48 -14.85
CA GLY A 167 -1.16 19.79 -14.21
C GLY A 167 -1.48 19.75 -12.74
N HIS A 168 -1.94 18.65 -12.23
CA HIS A 168 -2.28 18.48 -10.80
C HIS A 168 -1.38 17.50 -10.06
N HIS A 169 -0.08 17.54 -10.32
CA HIS A 169 0.92 17.08 -9.36
C HIS A 169 0.87 17.98 -8.10
N LYS A 170 -0.33 18.17 -7.51
CA LYS A 170 -0.37 18.65 -6.14
C LYS A 170 0.39 17.62 -5.35
N GLU A 171 1.63 18.01 -5.10
CA GLU A 171 2.61 17.30 -4.30
C GLU A 171 1.90 16.51 -3.18
N LEU A 172 2.29 15.25 -2.95
CA LEU A 172 1.83 14.44 -1.80
C LEU A 172 2.15 15.13 -0.45
N THR A 173 2.62 16.36 -0.53
CA THR A 173 3.17 17.24 0.48
C THR A 173 2.16 18.20 1.10
N ARG A 174 1.12 17.72 1.73
CA ARG A 174 0.88 18.26 3.07
C ARG A 174 1.74 17.41 3.98
N SER A 175 2.86 17.98 4.48
CA SER A 175 3.89 17.29 5.26
C SER A 175 3.26 16.34 6.26
N PRO A 176 3.26 15.04 6.02
CA PRO A 176 2.92 14.11 7.08
C PRO A 176 4.02 14.26 8.14
N HIS A 177 3.63 14.35 9.40
CA HIS A 177 4.57 14.39 10.51
C HIS A 177 5.38 13.11 10.66
N SER A 178 5.09 12.09 9.84
CA SER A 178 5.74 10.77 9.85
C SER A 178 6.28 10.45 8.47
N THR A 179 7.59 10.15 8.39
CA THR A 179 8.26 9.79 7.13
C THR A 179 9.11 8.54 7.34
N VAL A 180 9.10 7.67 6.34
CA VAL A 180 10.05 6.56 6.16
C VAL A 180 10.75 6.79 4.83
N THR A 181 12.05 7.02 4.87
CA THR A 181 12.89 7.21 3.68
C THR A 181 13.83 6.03 3.53
N PHE A 182 13.85 5.42 2.36
CA PHE A 182 14.86 4.44 1.94
C PHE A 182 16.03 5.21 1.33
N ARG A 183 17.25 4.86 1.70
CA ARG A 183 18.43 5.55 1.20
C ARG A 183 19.66 4.65 1.25
N ASP A 184 20.57 4.89 0.33
CA ASP A 184 21.86 4.27 0.33
C ASP A 184 22.78 4.95 1.35
N THR A 185 23.69 4.14 1.91
CA THR A 185 24.78 4.59 2.79
C THR A 185 26.02 3.75 2.46
N ASP A 186 27.19 4.18 2.91
CA ASP A 186 28.43 3.41 2.74
C ASP A 186 28.36 2.00 3.35
N ALA A 187 27.43 1.78 4.30
CA ALA A 187 27.21 0.48 4.93
C ALA A 187 26.03 -0.30 4.28
N GLY A 188 25.56 0.11 3.09
CA GLY A 188 24.41 -0.46 2.39
C GLY A 188 23.09 0.28 2.64
N PRO A 189 21.95 -0.26 2.16
CA PRO A 189 20.65 0.41 2.24
C PRO A 189 20.13 0.50 3.68
N ARG A 190 19.46 1.61 4.02
CA ARG A 190 18.94 1.87 5.38
C ARG A 190 17.59 2.58 5.37
N PHE A 191 16.82 2.37 6.44
CA PHE A 191 15.65 3.20 6.77
C PHE A 191 16.06 4.43 7.55
N ARG A 192 15.66 5.61 7.08
CA ARG A 192 15.59 6.84 7.89
C ARG A 192 14.14 7.10 8.24
N THR A 193 13.85 7.30 9.52
CA THR A 193 12.49 7.59 10.01
C THR A 193 12.48 8.95 10.70
N GLU A 194 11.45 9.75 10.44
CA GLU A 194 11.21 11.02 11.10
C GLU A 194 9.75 11.06 11.56
N GLY A 195 9.49 11.46 12.80
CA GLY A 195 8.15 11.60 13.35
C GLY A 195 7.28 10.33 13.36
N LEU A 196 7.85 9.15 13.11
CA LEU A 196 7.13 7.87 13.10
C LEU A 196 6.91 7.38 14.53
N VAL A 197 5.92 7.98 15.21
CA VAL A 197 5.64 7.72 16.63
C VAL A 197 4.18 7.31 16.89
N THR A 198 3.31 7.29 15.87
CA THR A 198 1.91 6.93 16.04
C THR A 198 1.45 5.93 14.99
N SER A 199 0.58 5.01 15.41
CA SER A 199 0.07 3.92 14.58
C SER A 199 -1.07 4.33 13.61
N HIS A 200 -1.63 5.52 13.76
CA HIS A 200 -2.84 5.95 13.04
C HIS A 200 -2.65 7.19 12.15
N LYS A 201 -1.47 7.81 12.17
CA LYS A 201 -1.18 8.95 11.27
C LYS A 201 -0.64 8.48 9.92
N PRO A 202 -0.88 9.26 8.85
CA PRO A 202 -0.29 8.97 7.55
C PRO A 202 1.23 8.97 7.61
N ILE A 203 1.84 8.05 6.88
CA ILE A 203 3.28 7.89 6.75
C ILE A 203 3.66 8.21 5.30
N LEU A 204 4.55 9.19 5.09
CA LEU A 204 5.16 9.39 3.79
C LEU A 204 6.27 8.34 3.59
N ILE A 205 6.09 7.48 2.62
CA ILE A 205 7.12 6.58 2.14
C ILE A 205 7.84 7.28 0.98
N ARG A 206 9.17 7.34 1.05
CA ARG A 206 10.01 7.92 0.01
C ARG A 206 11.16 6.98 -0.31
N ASN A 207 11.27 6.59 -1.56
CA ASN A 207 12.46 5.91 -2.04
C ASN A 207 13.45 6.94 -2.61
N ALA A 208 14.54 7.20 -1.86
CA ALA A 208 15.63 8.08 -2.23
C ALA A 208 16.95 7.29 -2.38
N SER A 209 16.85 6.00 -2.62
CA SER A 209 17.95 5.07 -2.95
C SER A 209 17.98 4.77 -4.44
N SER A 210 18.93 3.95 -4.85
CA SER A 210 19.12 3.50 -6.24
C SER A 210 18.32 2.25 -6.60
N GLU A 211 17.75 1.50 -5.63
CA GLU A 211 17.09 0.21 -5.82
C GLU A 211 15.64 0.21 -5.34
N VAL A 212 14.89 -0.83 -5.73
CA VAL A 212 13.53 -1.07 -5.20
C VAL A 212 13.60 -1.46 -3.73
N HIS A 213 12.75 -0.85 -2.91
CA HIS A 213 12.62 -1.19 -1.49
C HIS A 213 11.16 -1.27 -1.06
N GLU A 214 10.94 -1.98 0.06
CA GLU A 214 9.67 -2.07 0.76
C GLU A 214 9.82 -1.65 2.23
N ALA A 215 8.70 -1.33 2.89
CA ALA A 215 8.65 -1.09 4.33
C ALA A 215 7.68 -2.07 4.99
N GLN A 216 8.11 -3.31 5.16
CA GLN A 216 7.37 -4.28 5.94
C GLN A 216 7.46 -3.89 7.42
N ILE A 217 6.32 -3.84 8.09
CA ILE A 217 6.18 -3.46 9.51
C ILE A 217 5.68 -4.68 10.26
N GLN A 218 6.47 -5.21 11.17
CA GLN A 218 6.08 -6.41 11.90
C GLN A 218 6.29 -6.23 13.41
N ARG A 219 5.28 -6.63 14.20
CA ARG A 219 5.37 -6.54 15.66
C ARG A 219 6.48 -7.46 16.16
N VAL A 220 7.26 -6.94 17.12
CA VAL A 220 8.31 -7.70 17.80
C VAL A 220 8.02 -7.84 19.31
N ALA A 221 8.70 -8.75 19.96
CA ALA A 221 8.64 -8.90 21.41
C ALA A 221 9.03 -7.60 22.11
N ALA A 222 8.43 -7.31 23.26
CA ALA A 222 8.76 -6.14 24.06
C ALA A 222 10.26 -6.15 24.44
N GLY A 223 10.90 -4.98 24.37
CA GLY A 223 12.34 -4.84 24.65
C GLY A 223 13.28 -5.27 23.52
N THR A 224 12.76 -5.74 22.37
CA THR A 224 13.58 -6.04 21.18
C THR A 224 14.28 -4.75 20.71
N THR A 225 15.57 -4.86 20.42
CA THR A 225 16.44 -3.75 19.97
C THR A 225 16.96 -3.99 18.55
N ASP A 226 17.54 -2.98 17.90
CA ASP A 226 18.25 -3.15 16.61
C ASP A 226 19.40 -4.16 16.72
N ARG A 227 20.04 -4.27 17.89
CA ARG A 227 21.08 -5.29 18.16
C ARG A 227 20.50 -6.71 18.11
N ASP A 228 19.29 -6.90 18.61
CA ASP A 228 18.64 -8.22 18.61
C ASP A 228 18.21 -8.61 17.19
N LEU A 229 17.72 -7.65 16.40
CA LEU A 229 17.46 -7.86 14.97
C LEU A 229 18.75 -8.22 14.22
N ARG A 230 19.85 -7.52 14.48
CA ARG A 230 21.15 -7.84 13.89
C ARG A 230 21.55 -9.29 14.19
N LYS A 231 21.56 -9.69 15.47
CA LYS A 231 21.90 -11.07 15.86
C LYS A 231 21.01 -12.10 15.18
N TYR A 232 19.71 -11.79 15.06
CA TYR A 232 18.76 -12.68 14.41
C TYR A 232 19.06 -12.83 12.92
N PHE A 233 19.24 -11.73 12.19
CA PHE A 233 19.52 -11.79 10.75
C PHE A 233 20.92 -12.33 10.45
N ASP A 234 21.93 -12.01 11.25
CA ASP A 234 23.29 -12.58 11.12
C ASP A 234 23.26 -14.11 11.31
N ALA A 235 22.49 -14.62 12.26
CA ALA A 235 22.32 -16.05 12.46
C ALA A 235 21.62 -16.71 11.26
N MET A 236 20.54 -16.09 10.75
CA MET A 236 19.84 -16.58 9.57
C MET A 236 20.75 -16.60 8.33
N ALA A 237 21.52 -15.54 8.10
CA ALA A 237 22.48 -15.47 6.98
C ALA A 237 23.54 -16.57 7.03
N GLN A 238 23.87 -17.05 8.24
CA GLN A 238 24.80 -18.16 8.47
C GLN A 238 24.10 -19.54 8.48
N GLY A 239 22.81 -19.62 8.15
CA GLY A 239 22.03 -20.85 8.21
C GLY A 239 21.81 -21.40 9.64
N LYS A 240 22.07 -20.59 10.67
CA LYS A 240 21.91 -20.97 12.08
C LYS A 240 20.47 -20.78 12.53
N LYS A 241 20.00 -21.65 13.42
CA LYS A 241 18.71 -21.47 14.08
C LYS A 241 18.80 -20.31 15.08
N ALA A 242 17.87 -19.36 15.00
CA ALA A 242 17.71 -18.27 15.96
C ALA A 242 16.24 -18.13 16.38
N LYS A 243 16.03 -17.74 17.63
CA LYS A 243 14.67 -17.44 18.11
C LYS A 243 14.18 -16.19 17.40
N SER A 244 13.04 -16.29 16.72
CA SER A 244 12.42 -15.15 16.03
C SER A 244 12.00 -14.08 17.05
N PRO A 245 12.35 -12.81 16.84
CA PRO A 245 11.83 -11.70 17.63
C PRO A 245 10.40 -11.31 17.24
N PHE A 246 9.91 -11.75 16.09
CA PHE A 246 8.62 -11.38 15.53
C PHE A 246 7.46 -12.12 16.23
N THR A 247 6.40 -11.37 16.57
CA THR A 247 5.24 -11.86 17.32
C THR A 247 3.90 -11.65 16.60
N GLY A 248 3.91 -11.04 15.41
CA GLY A 248 2.72 -10.74 14.63
C GLY A 248 2.94 -10.99 13.14
N GLN A 249 1.86 -10.88 12.38
CA GLN A 249 1.92 -10.92 10.93
C GLN A 249 2.48 -9.58 10.38
N PRO A 250 3.17 -9.61 9.22
CA PRO A 250 3.63 -8.40 8.57
C PRO A 250 2.45 -7.56 8.07
N VAL A 251 2.61 -6.25 8.18
CA VAL A 251 1.78 -5.20 7.58
C VAL A 251 2.72 -4.16 6.97
N GLY A 252 2.23 -3.14 6.28
CA GLY A 252 3.06 -2.06 5.77
C GLY A 252 3.12 -2.02 4.25
N PHE A 253 4.11 -1.37 3.72
CA PHE A 253 4.16 -0.92 2.34
C PHE A 253 5.01 -1.85 1.47
N GLY A 254 4.45 -2.29 0.32
CA GLY A 254 5.15 -3.11 -0.67
C GLY A 254 6.23 -2.36 -1.46
N GLY A 255 6.83 -3.04 -2.42
CA GLY A 255 7.94 -2.51 -3.21
C GLY A 255 7.61 -1.22 -3.94
N ILE A 256 8.56 -0.27 -3.92
CA ILE A 256 8.49 1.00 -4.65
C ILE A 256 9.84 1.33 -5.28
N SER A 257 9.83 1.67 -6.57
CA SER A 257 11.03 2.00 -7.35
C SER A 257 11.71 3.31 -6.92
N PRO A 258 12.99 3.51 -7.25
CA PRO A 258 13.74 4.72 -7.00
C PRO A 258 12.99 6.00 -7.42
N GLY A 259 13.14 7.07 -6.65
CA GLY A 259 12.53 8.38 -6.93
C GLY A 259 11.03 8.49 -6.61
N HIS A 260 10.33 7.38 -6.43
CA HIS A 260 8.90 7.38 -6.13
C HIS A 260 8.59 7.71 -4.67
N LYS A 261 7.35 8.17 -4.45
CA LYS A 261 6.79 8.48 -3.13
C LYS A 261 5.37 7.94 -3.03
N ALA A 262 4.97 7.55 -1.82
CA ALA A 262 3.60 7.18 -1.51
C ALA A 262 3.19 7.68 -0.13
N LEU A 263 1.91 7.94 0.06
CA LEU A 263 1.33 8.23 1.35
C LEU A 263 0.60 6.99 1.83
N LEU A 264 1.08 6.38 2.91
CA LEU A 264 0.52 5.18 3.52
C LEU A 264 -0.35 5.52 4.73
N ARG A 265 -1.51 4.87 4.85
CA ARG A 265 -2.37 4.84 6.03
C ARG A 265 -2.61 3.40 6.42
N ILE A 266 -2.31 3.06 7.67
CA ILE A 266 -2.52 1.71 8.20
C ILE A 266 -3.67 1.77 9.21
N HIS A 267 -4.73 1.05 8.93
CA HIS A 267 -5.91 0.99 9.77
C HIS A 267 -5.92 -0.29 10.60
N GLY A 268 -6.14 -0.17 11.90
CA GLY A 268 -6.17 -1.29 12.83
C GLY A 268 -4.82 -1.66 13.44
N LEU A 269 -3.74 -0.97 13.09
CA LEU A 269 -2.42 -1.16 13.70
C LEU A 269 -2.45 -0.65 15.15
N LYS A 270 -2.10 -1.52 16.08
CA LYS A 270 -2.12 -1.17 17.51
C LYS A 270 -0.79 -0.59 17.96
N PRO A 271 -0.78 0.26 19.02
CA PRO A 271 0.47 0.70 19.66
C PRO A 271 1.38 -0.49 20.03
N GLY A 272 2.69 -0.27 19.98
CA GLY A 272 3.67 -1.29 20.33
C GLY A 272 5.04 -1.08 19.70
N THR A 273 5.91 -2.08 19.89
CA THR A 273 7.23 -2.13 19.30
C THR A 273 7.18 -2.94 18.00
N TYR A 274 7.75 -2.37 16.94
CA TYR A 274 7.74 -2.95 15.60
C TYR A 274 9.15 -2.90 14.99
N ALA A 275 9.44 -3.81 14.08
CA ALA A 275 10.56 -3.71 13.18
C ALA A 275 10.08 -3.29 11.79
N LEU A 276 10.77 -2.33 11.20
CA LEU A 276 10.78 -2.09 9.75
C LEU A 276 11.80 -3.05 9.15
N THR A 277 11.46 -3.73 8.06
CA THR A 277 12.33 -4.65 7.34
C THR A 277 12.11 -4.53 5.83
N CYS A 278 13.15 -4.79 5.03
CA CYS A 278 13.08 -4.89 3.58
C CYS A 278 13.67 -6.24 3.14
N TYR A 279 12.83 -7.09 2.54
CA TYR A 279 13.25 -8.40 2.03
C TYR A 279 13.48 -8.41 0.52
N VAL A 280 13.37 -7.26 -0.14
CA VAL A 280 13.71 -7.13 -1.55
C VAL A 280 15.17 -7.53 -1.73
N PRO A 281 15.50 -8.37 -2.73
CA PRO A 281 16.90 -8.74 -3.02
C PRO A 281 17.66 -7.54 -3.59
N ASP A 282 18.88 -7.38 -3.17
CA ASP A 282 19.86 -6.44 -3.71
C ASP A 282 20.21 -6.79 -5.17
N GLU A 283 20.25 -5.81 -6.05
CA GLU A 283 20.47 -6.04 -7.49
C GLU A 283 21.88 -6.51 -7.86
N HIS A 284 22.84 -6.38 -6.95
CA HIS A 284 24.22 -6.80 -7.15
C HIS A 284 24.52 -8.17 -6.55
N SER A 285 24.15 -8.35 -5.29
CA SER A 285 24.44 -9.57 -4.53
C SER A 285 23.30 -10.60 -4.57
N GLY A 286 22.06 -10.17 -4.81
CA GLY A 286 20.86 -11.00 -4.71
C GLY A 286 20.48 -11.38 -3.28
N LEU A 287 21.15 -10.83 -2.28
CA LEU A 287 20.79 -11.03 -0.88
C LEU A 287 19.67 -10.10 -0.48
N PRO A 288 18.66 -10.55 0.27
CA PRO A 288 17.66 -9.66 0.84
C PRO A 288 18.27 -8.54 1.67
N HIS A 289 17.78 -7.31 1.52
CA HIS A 289 18.32 -6.11 2.16
C HIS A 289 18.36 -6.20 3.70
N VAL A 290 17.50 -7.01 4.32
CA VAL A 290 17.59 -7.29 5.78
C VAL A 290 18.95 -7.86 6.19
N PHE A 291 19.59 -8.69 5.36
CA PHE A 291 20.91 -9.25 5.62
C PHE A 291 22.04 -8.25 5.42
N MET A 292 21.76 -7.15 4.72
CA MET A 292 22.65 -6.01 4.55
C MET A 292 22.43 -4.92 5.64
N GLY A 293 21.51 -5.17 6.58
CA GLY A 293 21.22 -4.30 7.70
C GLY A 293 20.05 -3.31 7.48
N MET A 294 19.22 -3.53 6.43
CA MET A 294 18.03 -2.71 6.21
C MET A 294 16.88 -3.17 7.12
N TYR A 295 17.03 -2.91 8.39
CA TYR A 295 16.00 -3.05 9.42
C TYR A 295 16.11 -1.93 10.46
N LYS A 296 15.02 -1.68 11.19
CA LYS A 296 14.98 -0.64 12.23
C LYS A 296 13.84 -0.90 13.20
N ILE A 297 14.13 -0.78 14.51
CA ILE A 297 13.08 -0.78 15.53
C ILE A 297 12.38 0.59 15.55
N VAL A 298 11.05 0.56 15.64
CA VAL A 298 10.17 1.72 15.81
C VAL A 298 9.16 1.47 16.92
N HIS A 299 8.85 2.53 17.67
CA HIS A 299 7.86 2.49 18.75
C HIS A 299 6.65 3.32 18.35
N LEU A 300 5.49 2.66 18.15
CA LEU A 300 4.25 3.33 17.79
C LEU A 300 3.34 3.46 19.01
N ARG A 301 2.75 4.64 19.19
CA ARG A 301 1.82 4.99 20.25
C ARG A 301 0.39 5.13 19.74
#